data_d403ed17a300a889bd9b1820d435c9e6
#
_entry.id   d403ed17a300a889bd9b1820d435c9e6
#
_cell.length_a   1.000
_cell.length_b   1.000
_cell.length_c   1.000
_cell.angle_alpha   90.00
_cell.angle_beta   90.00
_cell.angle_gamma   90.00
#
_symmetry.space_group_name_H-M   'P 1'
#
loop_
_entity.id
_entity.type
_entity.pdbx_description
1 polymer ?
#
loop_
_entity_poly.entity_id
_entity_poly.type
_entity_poly.pdbx_seq_one_letter_code
_entity_poly.pdbx_strand_id
1 'polypeptide(L)'
;MKLKKIAVLILAVLSVNIFMACSLPFAHVTGDEIVTGNCENLVVQSNIKMEESNINSLTGGQISEVLVSEGDTVTKGQSLVALDCNSLLAQKAQAEAGVEQAKAALGQAQAGKAQAEAALQKAKNGATLEELNQLKSAISIAQSNVENAQSAYEVSKSTYDRTKALYDAGAATKAELEGKEASLQNAQTSLDNAKSNLDINNEKYNSAVKGATAEDIAQAQSGVDKAQAGIEQAEAAVKQAEAAVQQLDVTLEKCCLVSPVDGVVTTINVKNGDLVSSGMPTVVVTDTYNPSMTCNIKETDLDKIDLGQEVTIKIPAFEDQEFKGRVTNINKNADFATKKATNDNGDFDILSYGVKVEFEDLEELKNMGINLRANMTTFIDFGK
;
A
#
# COMPACT_ATOMS: atom_id res chain seq x y z
N MET A 1 -57.79 58.08 34.54
CA MET A 1 -58.49 58.85 33.47
C MET A 1 -57.78 60.21 33.18
N LYS A 2 -56.43 60.28 33.25
CA LYS A 2 -55.65 61.51 33.02
C LYS A 2 -54.49 61.38 32.01
N LEU A 3 -54.28 60.16 31.40
CA LEU A 3 -53.21 59.93 30.43
C LEU A 3 -53.64 59.93 28.95
N LYS A 4 -54.96 59.96 28.66
CA LYS A 4 -55.50 60.01 27.29
C LYS A 4 -55.70 61.39 26.71
N LYS A 5 -55.59 62.46 27.52
CA LYS A 5 -55.77 63.84 27.07
C LYS A 5 -54.48 64.56 26.67
N ILE A 6 -53.30 64.01 26.96
CA ILE A 6 -52.03 64.62 26.59
C ILE A 6 -51.57 64.18 25.21
N ALA A 7 -51.94 62.94 24.73
CA ALA A 7 -51.60 62.45 23.42
C ALA A 7 -52.30 63.14 22.23
N VAL A 8 -53.48 63.77 22.47
CA VAL A 8 -54.24 64.44 21.42
C VAL A 8 -53.78 65.91 21.21
N LEU A 9 -53.07 66.48 22.19
CA LEU A 9 -52.58 67.86 22.05
C LEU A 9 -51.24 67.96 21.34
N ILE A 10 -50.45 66.88 21.33
CA ILE A 10 -49.17 66.82 20.62
C ILE A 10 -49.35 66.53 19.13
N LEU A 11 -50.44 65.90 18.73
CA LEU A 11 -50.71 65.61 17.32
C LEU A 11 -51.29 66.81 16.55
N ALA A 12 -51.78 67.80 17.25
CA ALA A 12 -52.37 69.04 16.64
C ALA A 12 -51.31 70.13 16.37
N VAL A 13 -50.10 70.04 16.96
CA VAL A 13 -49.02 71.04 16.78
C VAL A 13 -48.05 70.63 15.66
N LEU A 14 -48.10 69.37 15.20
CA LEU A 14 -47.20 68.89 14.12
C LEU A 14 -47.82 69.06 12.72
N SER A 15 -49.06 69.50 12.58
CA SER A 15 -49.78 69.63 11.29
C SER A 15 -49.81 71.02 10.66
N VAL A 16 -49.12 72.00 11.27
CA VAL A 16 -49.19 73.40 10.78
C VAL A 16 -47.87 73.93 10.20
N ASN A 17 -46.78 73.14 10.20
CA ASN A 17 -45.49 73.62 9.70
C ASN A 17 -45.03 72.99 8.35
N ILE A 18 -45.93 72.46 7.49
CA ILE A 18 -45.55 71.92 6.18
C ILE A 18 -46.06 72.79 5.01
N PHE A 19 -46.42 74.03 5.23
CA PHE A 19 -46.84 74.91 4.13
C PHE A 19 -46.16 76.28 4.15
N MET A 20 -44.79 76.27 4.19
CA MET A 20 -44.01 77.44 3.84
C MET A 20 -42.60 77.09 3.48
N ALA A 21 -42.40 76.31 2.43
CA ALA A 21 -41.13 76.23 1.75
C ALA A 21 -41.28 76.80 0.36
N CYS A 22 -40.94 78.00 0.34
CA CYS A 22 -40.95 78.95 -0.77
C CYS A 22 -40.01 78.41 -1.89
N SER A 23 -40.50 78.50 -3.08
CA SER A 23 -39.82 78.81 -4.32
C SER A 23 -38.33 79.17 -4.19
N LEU A 24 -37.48 78.18 -4.34
CA LEU A 24 -36.16 78.34 -4.92
C LEU A 24 -36.27 77.93 -6.39
N PRO A 25 -35.67 78.67 -7.30
CA PRO A 25 -35.76 78.37 -8.71
C PRO A 25 -35.00 77.00 -8.91
N PHE A 26 -35.75 76.01 -9.35
CA PHE A 26 -35.15 74.83 -10.00
C PHE A 26 -34.31 75.40 -11.13
N ALA A 27 -32.98 75.40 -10.89
CA ALA A 27 -32.07 75.39 -11.98
C ALA A 27 -32.41 74.15 -12.79
N HIS A 28 -33.00 74.39 -13.93
CA HIS A 28 -33.10 73.38 -14.99
C HIS A 28 -31.69 73.03 -15.34
N VAL A 29 -31.16 71.98 -14.68
CA VAL A 29 -30.07 71.22 -15.22
C VAL A 29 -30.69 70.50 -16.41
N THR A 30 -30.60 71.20 -17.55
CA THR A 30 -30.76 70.55 -18.85
C THR A 30 -29.90 69.32 -18.77
N GLY A 31 -30.59 68.17 -18.81
CA GLY A 31 -29.92 66.90 -19.07
C GLY A 31 -29.07 67.03 -20.33
N ASP A 32 -28.20 66.10 -20.45
CA ASP A 32 -27.25 65.89 -21.54
C ASP A 32 -25.86 66.52 -21.33
N GLU A 33 -25.18 66.03 -20.31
CA GLU A 33 -23.90 65.43 -20.58
C GLU A 33 -23.93 64.03 -19.95
N ILE A 34 -24.61 63.10 -20.61
CA ILE A 34 -24.09 61.77 -20.68
C ILE A 34 -22.70 61.99 -21.29
N VAL A 35 -21.69 61.99 -20.43
CA VAL A 35 -20.32 61.74 -20.90
C VAL A 35 -20.40 60.33 -21.49
N THR A 36 -20.78 60.27 -22.75
CA THR A 36 -20.41 59.20 -23.63
C THR A 36 -18.90 59.34 -23.79
N GLY A 37 -18.17 59.03 -22.70
CA GLY A 37 -16.82 58.57 -22.82
C GLY A 37 -16.96 57.39 -23.77
N ASN A 38 -16.43 57.55 -24.94
CA ASN A 38 -16.22 56.49 -25.92
C ASN A 38 -15.23 55.47 -25.30
N CYS A 39 -15.72 54.71 -24.31
CA CYS A 39 -15.02 53.56 -23.80
C CYS A 39 -15.31 52.47 -24.80
N GLU A 40 -14.48 52.37 -25.83
CA GLU A 40 -14.43 51.20 -26.73
C GLU A 40 -14.04 49.91 -25.97
N ASN A 41 -13.74 50.02 -24.68
CA ASN A 41 -13.29 48.91 -23.86
C ASN A 41 -14.50 48.15 -23.24
N LEU A 42 -14.50 46.83 -23.44
CA LEU A 42 -15.45 45.93 -22.85
C LEU A 42 -15.09 45.72 -21.39
N VAL A 43 -15.83 46.36 -20.46
CA VAL A 43 -15.67 46.21 -19.01
C VAL A 43 -16.81 45.37 -18.46
N VAL A 44 -16.48 44.27 -17.82
CA VAL A 44 -17.44 43.31 -17.27
C VAL A 44 -17.25 43.14 -15.77
N GLN A 45 -18.34 43.21 -15.01
CA GLN A 45 -18.32 42.91 -13.59
C GLN A 45 -18.33 41.42 -13.35
N SER A 46 -17.45 40.94 -12.45
CA SER A 46 -17.39 39.58 -11.99
C SER A 46 -17.10 39.49 -10.49
N ASN A 47 -17.08 38.30 -9.94
CA ASN A 47 -16.71 38.07 -8.57
C ASN A 47 -15.54 37.05 -8.54
N ILE A 48 -14.65 37.23 -7.57
CA ILE A 48 -13.57 36.29 -7.33
C ILE A 48 -14.17 34.97 -6.84
N LYS A 49 -13.87 33.88 -7.55
CA LYS A 49 -14.17 32.52 -7.15
C LYS A 49 -12.89 31.87 -6.67
N MET A 50 -12.96 31.22 -5.54
CA MET A 50 -11.93 30.36 -4.99
C MET A 50 -12.49 28.94 -4.95
N GLU A 51 -11.69 27.96 -5.31
CA GLU A 51 -12.13 26.57 -5.26
C GLU A 51 -12.19 26.08 -3.82
N GLU A 52 -13.32 25.52 -3.44
CA GLU A 52 -13.53 24.93 -2.13
C GLU A 52 -13.36 23.41 -2.23
N SER A 53 -12.44 22.88 -1.42
CA SER A 53 -12.24 21.46 -1.28
C SER A 53 -12.92 20.96 0.00
N ASN A 54 -13.95 20.14 -0.16
CA ASN A 54 -14.59 19.46 0.95
C ASN A 54 -13.79 18.22 1.33
N ILE A 55 -13.20 18.23 2.51
CA ILE A 55 -12.48 17.09 3.06
C ILE A 55 -13.49 16.19 3.75
N ASN A 56 -13.79 15.07 3.10
CA ASN A 56 -14.76 14.11 3.58
C ASN A 56 -14.03 12.98 4.33
N SER A 57 -14.66 12.47 5.39
CA SER A 57 -14.16 11.27 6.06
C SER A 57 -14.22 10.08 5.11
N LEU A 58 -13.10 9.40 4.90
CA LEU A 58 -13.02 8.20 4.05
C LEU A 58 -13.48 6.95 4.78
N THR A 59 -13.38 6.95 6.12
CA THR A 59 -13.79 5.85 7.00
C THR A 59 -14.75 6.37 8.07
N GLY A 60 -15.63 5.50 8.59
CA GLY A 60 -16.41 5.85 9.78
C GLY A 60 -15.55 5.71 11.04
N GLY A 61 -15.79 6.59 12.03
CA GLY A 61 -15.07 6.55 13.30
C GLY A 61 -15.40 7.74 14.18
N GLN A 62 -14.86 7.73 15.40
CA GLN A 62 -14.96 8.86 16.30
C GLN A 62 -13.79 9.82 16.05
N ILE A 63 -14.05 11.13 16.06
CA ILE A 63 -13.01 12.15 15.98
C ILE A 63 -12.21 12.13 17.29
N SER A 64 -10.93 11.85 17.18
CA SER A 64 -9.99 11.94 18.31
C SER A 64 -9.58 13.38 18.56
N GLU A 65 -9.17 14.08 17.51
CA GLU A 65 -8.68 15.45 17.61
C GLU A 65 -8.90 16.22 16.32
N VAL A 66 -9.25 17.50 16.43
CA VAL A 66 -9.26 18.48 15.34
C VAL A 66 -8.01 19.34 15.51
N LEU A 67 -7.09 19.28 14.53
CA LEU A 67 -5.73 19.84 14.60
C LEU A 67 -5.65 21.29 14.07
N VAL A 68 -6.75 21.83 13.54
CA VAL A 68 -6.81 23.13 12.90
C VAL A 68 -8.00 23.93 13.39
N SER A 69 -7.95 25.25 13.21
CA SER A 69 -9.05 26.17 13.49
C SER A 69 -9.52 26.86 12.23
N GLU A 70 -10.76 27.38 12.24
CA GLU A 70 -11.25 28.19 11.12
C GLU A 70 -10.38 29.45 10.97
N GLY A 71 -9.94 29.70 9.75
CA GLY A 71 -9.02 30.79 9.41
C GLY A 71 -7.53 30.38 9.36
N ASP A 72 -7.18 29.17 9.77
CA ASP A 72 -5.80 28.69 9.68
C ASP A 72 -5.38 28.44 8.23
N THR A 73 -4.14 28.80 7.91
CA THR A 73 -3.51 28.47 6.63
C THR A 73 -2.94 27.07 6.70
N VAL A 74 -3.29 26.23 5.73
CA VAL A 74 -2.87 24.84 5.65
C VAL A 74 -2.17 24.55 4.33
N THR A 75 -1.22 23.62 4.36
CA THR A 75 -0.51 23.15 3.18
C THR A 75 -1.03 21.78 2.74
N LYS A 76 -0.86 21.49 1.46
CA LYS A 76 -1.20 20.17 0.90
C LYS A 76 -0.50 19.04 1.66
N GLY A 77 -1.27 18.05 2.10
CA GLY A 77 -0.79 16.92 2.92
C GLY A 77 -0.76 17.19 4.43
N GLN A 78 -1.08 18.40 4.87
CA GLN A 78 -1.16 18.72 6.30
C GLN A 78 -2.38 18.02 6.93
N SER A 79 -2.17 17.40 8.10
CA SER A 79 -3.25 16.75 8.85
C SER A 79 -4.20 17.79 9.44
N LEU A 80 -5.49 17.60 9.23
CA LEU A 80 -6.57 18.49 9.68
C LEU A 80 -7.37 17.89 10.82
N VAL A 81 -7.72 16.61 10.70
CA VAL A 81 -8.53 15.88 11.67
C VAL A 81 -7.98 14.47 11.83
N ALA A 82 -7.88 14.01 13.06
CA ALA A 82 -7.51 12.66 13.41
C ALA A 82 -8.71 11.88 13.94
N LEU A 83 -8.96 10.69 13.41
CA LEU A 83 -9.93 9.75 13.95
C LEU A 83 -9.29 8.87 15.02
N ASP A 84 -10.10 8.28 15.89
CA ASP A 84 -9.63 7.24 16.82
C ASP A 84 -9.35 5.94 16.06
N CYS A 85 -8.06 5.60 15.95
CA CYS A 85 -7.56 4.42 15.26
C CYS A 85 -7.03 3.34 16.19
N ASN A 86 -7.27 3.44 17.51
CA ASN A 86 -6.73 2.50 18.48
C ASN A 86 -7.11 1.04 18.17
N SER A 87 -8.33 0.80 17.74
CA SER A 87 -8.78 -0.53 17.33
C SER A 87 -8.06 -1.06 16.08
N LEU A 88 -7.78 -0.18 15.10
CA LEU A 88 -7.04 -0.52 13.88
C LEU A 88 -5.56 -0.77 14.18
N LEU A 89 -4.97 0.01 15.08
CA LEU A 89 -3.59 -0.19 15.55
C LEU A 89 -3.44 -1.54 16.25
N ALA A 90 -4.41 -1.92 17.09
CA ALA A 90 -4.42 -3.24 17.73
C ALA A 90 -4.55 -4.38 16.69
N GLN A 91 -5.42 -4.22 15.68
CA GLN A 91 -5.55 -5.18 14.58
C GLN A 91 -4.26 -5.28 13.76
N LYS A 92 -3.59 -4.15 13.48
CA LYS A 92 -2.28 -4.14 12.80
C LYS A 92 -1.24 -4.90 13.60
N ALA A 93 -1.13 -4.65 14.90
CA ALA A 93 -0.20 -5.37 15.76
C ALA A 93 -0.47 -6.90 15.77
N GLN A 94 -1.75 -7.30 15.74
CA GLN A 94 -2.12 -8.71 15.62
C GLN A 94 -1.74 -9.29 14.25
N ALA A 95 -1.93 -8.55 13.17
CA ALA A 95 -1.54 -8.98 11.83
C ALA A 95 0.00 -9.08 11.69
N GLU A 96 0.75 -8.14 12.27
CA GLU A 96 2.23 -8.18 12.33
C GLU A 96 2.73 -9.42 13.10
N ALA A 97 2.08 -9.77 14.22
CA ALA A 97 2.38 -11.02 14.91
C ALA A 97 2.11 -12.25 14.03
N GLY A 98 1.09 -12.20 13.18
CA GLY A 98 0.80 -13.22 12.16
C GLY A 98 1.91 -13.34 11.11
N VAL A 99 2.49 -12.23 10.67
CA VAL A 99 3.67 -12.23 9.77
C VAL A 99 4.87 -12.91 10.42
N GLU A 100 5.14 -12.60 11.69
CA GLU A 100 6.25 -13.23 12.42
C GLU A 100 6.04 -14.76 12.60
N GLN A 101 4.80 -15.17 12.85
CA GLN A 101 4.45 -16.59 12.89
C GLN A 101 4.67 -17.29 11.53
N ALA A 102 4.27 -16.65 10.43
CA ALA A 102 4.49 -17.18 9.08
C ALA A 102 5.99 -17.25 8.73
N LYS A 103 6.78 -16.25 9.10
CA LYS A 103 8.24 -16.25 8.94
C LYS A 103 8.92 -17.36 9.75
N ALA A 104 8.45 -17.61 10.98
CA ALA A 104 8.95 -18.72 11.77
C ALA A 104 8.66 -20.08 11.10
N ALA A 105 7.45 -20.25 10.52
CA ALA A 105 7.13 -21.46 9.75
C ALA A 105 8.00 -21.60 8.48
N LEU A 106 8.30 -20.50 7.80
CA LEU A 106 9.26 -20.49 6.68
C LEU A 106 10.65 -20.93 7.13
N GLY A 107 11.14 -20.44 8.27
CA GLY A 107 12.42 -20.88 8.84
C GLY A 107 12.44 -22.38 9.15
N GLN A 108 11.34 -22.94 9.66
CA GLN A 108 11.21 -24.39 9.88
C GLN A 108 11.24 -25.18 8.57
N ALA A 109 10.54 -24.70 7.53
CA ALA A 109 10.56 -25.34 6.21
C ALA A 109 11.97 -25.32 5.59
N GLN A 110 12.70 -24.21 5.71
CA GLN A 110 14.10 -24.09 5.26
C GLN A 110 15.03 -25.05 6.00
N ALA A 111 14.87 -25.18 7.32
CA ALA A 111 15.62 -26.15 8.11
C ALA A 111 15.30 -27.59 7.67
N GLY A 112 14.03 -27.87 7.37
CA GLY A 112 13.60 -29.17 6.82
C GLY A 112 14.25 -29.48 5.46
N LYS A 113 14.36 -28.49 4.57
CA LYS A 113 15.06 -28.64 3.30
C LYS A 113 16.56 -28.92 3.50
N ALA A 114 17.23 -28.18 4.37
CA ALA A 114 18.64 -28.39 4.68
C ALA A 114 18.88 -29.81 5.21
N GLN A 115 17.98 -30.34 6.03
CA GLN A 115 18.03 -31.71 6.51
C GLN A 115 17.87 -32.73 5.38
N ALA A 116 16.92 -32.51 4.45
CA ALA A 116 16.70 -33.35 3.29
C ALA A 116 17.92 -33.34 2.32
N GLU A 117 18.52 -32.18 2.10
CA GLU A 117 19.74 -32.02 1.30
C GLU A 117 20.94 -32.75 1.92
N ALA A 118 21.08 -32.66 3.24
CA ALA A 118 22.14 -33.42 3.95
C ALA A 118 21.92 -34.92 3.82
N ALA A 119 20.69 -35.42 3.87
CA ALA A 119 20.37 -36.83 3.64
C ALA A 119 20.69 -37.27 2.19
N LEU A 120 20.33 -36.45 1.21
CA LEU A 120 20.66 -36.66 -0.21
C LEU A 120 22.20 -36.71 -0.43
N GLN A 121 22.91 -35.76 0.18
CA GLN A 121 24.38 -35.73 0.09
C GLN A 121 25.00 -36.93 0.72
N LYS A 122 24.49 -37.39 1.87
CA LYS A 122 24.95 -38.64 2.51
C LYS A 122 24.72 -39.86 1.60
N ALA A 123 23.53 -39.95 0.97
CA ALA A 123 23.24 -41.02 0.02
C ALA A 123 24.18 -40.97 -1.18
N LYS A 124 24.47 -39.81 -1.74
CA LYS A 124 25.40 -39.65 -2.89
C LYS A 124 26.84 -39.98 -2.55
N ASN A 125 27.30 -39.67 -1.35
CA ASN A 125 28.69 -39.91 -0.93
C ASN A 125 28.97 -41.39 -0.64
N GLY A 126 27.96 -42.21 -0.35
CA GLY A 126 28.11 -43.60 0.02
C GLY A 126 28.80 -43.77 1.38
N ALA A 127 29.44 -44.97 1.56
CA ALA A 127 30.18 -45.28 2.77
C ALA A 127 31.44 -44.41 2.92
N THR A 128 31.73 -44.01 4.13
CA THR A 128 32.96 -43.26 4.44
C THR A 128 34.22 -44.15 4.30
N LEU A 129 35.38 -43.51 4.07
CA LEU A 129 36.64 -44.21 4.01
C LEU A 129 36.93 -45.04 5.29
N GLU A 130 36.48 -44.53 6.44
CA GLU A 130 36.65 -45.21 7.72
C GLU A 130 35.79 -46.47 7.81
N GLU A 131 34.50 -46.39 7.39
CA GLU A 131 33.61 -47.56 7.30
C GLU A 131 34.16 -48.64 6.35
N LEU A 132 34.68 -48.22 5.17
CA LEU A 132 35.33 -49.15 4.23
C LEU A 132 36.59 -49.80 4.82
N ASN A 133 37.38 -49.05 5.59
CA ASN A 133 38.55 -49.59 6.26
C ASN A 133 38.19 -50.61 7.39
N GLN A 134 37.09 -50.32 8.13
CA GLN A 134 36.56 -51.26 9.12
C GLN A 134 36.10 -52.56 8.47
N LEU A 135 35.37 -52.48 7.34
CA LEU A 135 34.92 -53.65 6.61
C LEU A 135 36.11 -54.43 6.02
N LYS A 136 37.16 -53.77 5.49
CA LYS A 136 38.38 -54.40 5.06
C LYS A 136 39.09 -55.16 6.20
N SER A 137 39.14 -54.59 7.37
CA SER A 137 39.69 -55.23 8.57
C SER A 137 38.88 -56.46 8.97
N ALA A 138 37.55 -56.40 8.89
CA ALA A 138 36.70 -57.55 9.13
C ALA A 138 36.92 -58.69 8.12
N ILE A 139 37.11 -58.33 6.83
CA ILE A 139 37.47 -59.31 5.80
C ILE A 139 38.82 -59.96 6.12
N SER A 140 39.86 -59.20 6.50
CA SER A 140 41.16 -59.72 6.86
C SER A 140 41.08 -60.69 8.05
N ILE A 141 40.27 -60.37 9.06
CA ILE A 141 40.05 -61.28 10.21
C ILE A 141 39.36 -62.58 9.74
N ALA A 142 38.27 -62.40 8.93
CA ALA A 142 37.53 -63.55 8.41
C ALA A 142 38.48 -64.48 7.51
N GLN A 143 39.34 -63.86 6.70
CA GLN A 143 40.30 -64.53 5.90
C GLN A 143 41.31 -65.38 6.77
N SER A 144 41.81 -64.77 7.84
CA SER A 144 42.68 -65.49 8.79
C SER A 144 41.91 -66.64 9.49
N ASN A 145 40.64 -66.49 9.76
CA ASN A 145 39.81 -67.57 10.31
C ASN A 145 39.61 -68.70 9.30
N VAL A 146 39.47 -68.42 8.00
CA VAL A 146 39.44 -69.46 6.94
C VAL A 146 40.74 -70.18 6.87
N GLU A 147 41.90 -69.48 6.89
CA GLU A 147 43.23 -70.09 6.88
C GLU A 147 43.45 -71.00 8.08
N ASN A 148 43.04 -70.56 9.30
CA ASN A 148 43.11 -71.37 10.48
C ASN A 148 42.25 -72.66 10.41
N ALA A 149 40.97 -72.45 9.94
CA ALA A 149 40.06 -73.58 9.77
C ALA A 149 40.50 -74.56 8.66
N GLN A 150 41.07 -74.03 7.59
CA GLN A 150 41.67 -74.83 6.51
C GLN A 150 42.80 -75.67 7.04
N SER A 151 43.72 -75.09 7.79
CA SER A 151 44.82 -75.81 8.44
C SER A 151 44.37 -76.93 9.38
N ALA A 152 43.33 -76.64 10.20
CA ALA A 152 42.72 -77.64 11.09
C ALA A 152 42.03 -78.79 10.31
N TYR A 153 41.37 -78.46 9.20
CA TYR A 153 40.78 -79.47 8.31
C TYR A 153 41.84 -80.35 7.69
N GLU A 154 42.95 -79.79 7.15
CA GLU A 154 44.04 -80.53 6.56
C GLU A 154 44.70 -81.50 7.55
N VAL A 155 44.93 -81.02 8.80
CA VAL A 155 45.45 -81.87 9.88
C VAL A 155 44.46 -83.00 10.21
N SER A 156 43.16 -82.68 10.35
CA SER A 156 42.11 -83.67 10.65
C SER A 156 42.04 -84.73 9.49
N LYS A 157 42.07 -84.28 8.26
CA LYS A 157 42.03 -85.12 7.07
C LYS A 157 43.23 -86.04 7.03
N SER A 158 44.44 -85.51 7.17
CA SER A 158 45.67 -86.30 7.20
C SER A 158 45.66 -87.38 8.32
N THR A 159 45.07 -87.03 9.49
CA THR A 159 44.95 -87.93 10.59
C THR A 159 43.93 -89.06 10.33
N TYR A 160 42.75 -88.64 9.73
CA TYR A 160 41.75 -89.63 9.29
C TYR A 160 42.31 -90.58 8.22
N ASP A 161 42.94 -90.07 7.15
CA ASP A 161 43.50 -90.83 6.06
C ASP A 161 44.55 -91.84 6.63
N ARG A 162 45.43 -91.45 7.54
CA ARG A 162 46.39 -92.30 8.21
C ARG A 162 45.70 -93.40 9.08
N THR A 163 44.66 -93.00 9.89
CA THR A 163 43.91 -93.96 10.70
C THR A 163 43.12 -94.93 9.84
N LYS A 164 42.61 -94.52 8.72
CA LYS A 164 41.92 -95.36 7.75
C LYS A 164 42.89 -96.42 7.17
N ALA A 165 44.07 -95.99 6.73
CA ALA A 165 45.10 -96.91 6.24
C ALA A 165 45.52 -97.97 7.30
N LEU A 166 45.61 -97.56 8.59
CA LEU A 166 45.89 -98.50 9.70
C LEU A 166 44.70 -99.46 9.96
N TYR A 167 43.44 -98.94 9.86
CA TYR A 167 42.26 -99.77 9.97
C TYR A 167 42.15 -100.77 8.83
N ASP A 168 42.40 -100.36 7.60
CA ASP A 168 42.41 -101.24 6.44
C ASP A 168 43.51 -102.30 6.54
N ALA A 169 44.62 -101.98 7.22
CA ALA A 169 45.69 -102.93 7.56
C ALA A 169 45.44 -103.81 8.83
N GLY A 170 44.28 -103.62 9.52
CA GLY A 170 43.91 -104.34 10.72
C GLY A 170 44.61 -103.83 12.00
N ALA A 171 45.30 -102.72 11.98
CA ALA A 171 46.07 -102.10 13.08
C ALA A 171 45.39 -101.04 13.88
N ALA A 172 44.15 -100.65 13.52
CA ALA A 172 43.28 -99.68 14.24
C ALA A 172 41.84 -100.24 14.43
N THR A 173 41.12 -99.73 15.43
CA THR A 173 39.75 -100.16 15.74
C THR A 173 38.73 -99.34 14.92
N LYS A 174 37.53 -99.86 14.71
CA LYS A 174 36.44 -99.13 14.04
C LYS A 174 36.04 -97.86 14.84
N ALA A 175 36.03 -97.93 16.15
CA ALA A 175 35.71 -96.79 17.01
C ALA A 175 36.74 -95.66 16.87
N GLU A 176 38.03 -95.99 16.69
CA GLU A 176 39.09 -94.99 16.43
C GLU A 176 38.87 -94.30 15.07
N LEU A 177 38.50 -95.06 14.02
CA LEU A 177 38.22 -94.54 12.70
C LEU A 177 36.99 -93.66 12.73
N GLU A 178 35.89 -94.04 13.33
CA GLU A 178 34.66 -93.26 13.49
C GLU A 178 34.90 -91.95 14.30
N GLY A 179 35.78 -92.03 15.33
CA GLY A 179 36.18 -90.82 16.09
C GLY A 179 36.96 -89.81 15.25
N LYS A 180 37.82 -90.30 14.29
CA LYS A 180 38.57 -89.40 13.36
C LYS A 180 37.70 -88.91 12.25
N GLU A 181 36.74 -89.66 11.78
CA GLU A 181 35.70 -89.22 10.81
C GLU A 181 34.84 -88.12 11.39
N ALA A 182 34.38 -88.29 12.62
CA ALA A 182 33.63 -87.20 13.31
C ALA A 182 34.50 -85.93 13.49
N SER A 183 35.78 -86.09 13.78
CA SER A 183 36.74 -84.99 13.89
C SER A 183 36.92 -84.26 12.55
N LEU A 184 37.05 -85.02 11.46
CA LEU A 184 37.13 -84.48 10.11
C LEU A 184 35.87 -83.73 9.70
N GLN A 185 34.69 -84.31 9.99
CA GLN A 185 33.40 -83.69 9.72
C GLN A 185 33.22 -82.38 10.50
N ASN A 186 33.60 -82.30 11.76
CA ASN A 186 33.58 -81.08 12.54
C ASN A 186 34.55 -80.04 11.99
N ALA A 187 35.75 -80.42 11.55
CA ALA A 187 36.69 -79.48 10.94
C ALA A 187 36.21 -78.98 9.58
N GLN A 188 35.55 -79.82 8.79
CA GLN A 188 34.91 -79.42 7.52
C GLN A 188 33.77 -78.39 7.79
N THR A 189 32.91 -78.67 8.74
CA THR A 189 31.84 -77.76 9.12
C THR A 189 32.39 -76.43 9.60
N SER A 190 33.49 -76.42 10.37
CA SER A 190 34.12 -75.18 10.82
C SER A 190 34.73 -74.39 9.66
N LEU A 191 35.31 -75.06 8.69
CA LEU A 191 35.86 -74.42 7.47
C LEU A 191 34.73 -73.80 6.63
N ASP A 192 33.61 -74.51 6.43
CA ASP A 192 32.50 -74.07 5.67
C ASP A 192 31.80 -72.83 6.35
N ASN A 193 31.69 -72.82 7.66
CA ASN A 193 31.24 -71.70 8.45
C ASN A 193 32.20 -70.47 8.30
N ALA A 194 33.52 -70.71 8.36
CA ALA A 194 34.49 -69.64 8.20
C ALA A 194 34.46 -69.04 6.78
N LYS A 195 34.30 -69.84 5.73
CA LYS A 195 34.13 -69.39 4.36
C LYS A 195 32.85 -68.60 4.20
N SER A 196 31.72 -69.08 4.69
CA SER A 196 30.42 -68.34 4.67
C SER A 196 30.52 -66.97 5.37
N ASN A 197 31.28 -66.94 6.48
CA ASN A 197 31.49 -65.65 7.17
C ASN A 197 32.34 -64.67 6.36
N LEU A 198 33.36 -65.18 5.67
CA LEU A 198 34.19 -64.39 4.73
C LEU A 198 33.31 -63.83 3.60
N ASP A 199 32.49 -64.68 2.99
CA ASP A 199 31.57 -64.26 1.91
C ASP A 199 30.60 -63.16 2.35
N ILE A 200 30.00 -63.30 3.54
CA ILE A 200 29.14 -62.29 4.12
C ILE A 200 29.85 -60.93 4.28
N ASN A 201 31.11 -60.95 4.75
CA ASN A 201 31.88 -59.70 4.93
C ASN A 201 32.28 -59.09 3.57
N ASN A 202 32.62 -59.92 2.57
CA ASN A 202 32.88 -59.47 1.19
C ASN A 202 31.64 -58.83 0.57
N GLU A 203 30.44 -59.41 0.74
CA GLU A 203 29.17 -58.83 0.25
C GLU A 203 28.86 -57.50 0.93
N LYS A 204 29.08 -57.38 2.25
CA LYS A 204 28.92 -56.11 2.98
C LYS A 204 29.86 -55.05 2.43
N TYR A 205 31.14 -55.38 2.22
CA TYR A 205 32.09 -54.44 1.64
C TYR A 205 31.70 -54.02 0.22
N ASN A 206 31.33 -54.95 -0.64
CA ASN A 206 30.91 -54.68 -2.01
C ASN A 206 29.66 -53.79 -2.07
N SER A 207 28.70 -54.02 -1.15
CA SER A 207 27.52 -53.20 -1.04
C SER A 207 27.87 -51.80 -0.57
N ALA A 208 28.77 -51.65 0.41
CA ALA A 208 29.24 -50.37 0.89
C ALA A 208 30.01 -49.57 -0.19
N VAL A 209 30.82 -50.24 -1.01
CA VAL A 209 31.56 -49.64 -2.15
C VAL A 209 30.62 -49.19 -3.27
N LYS A 210 29.57 -49.94 -3.57
CA LYS A 210 28.55 -49.55 -4.56
C LYS A 210 27.79 -48.31 -4.16
N GLY A 211 27.69 -48.03 -2.85
CA GLY A 211 26.96 -46.93 -2.32
C GLY A 211 25.43 -47.11 -2.42
N ALA A 212 24.70 -45.99 -2.28
CA ALA A 212 23.24 -46.01 -2.40
C ALA A 212 22.79 -46.35 -3.83
N THR A 213 21.67 -47.01 -3.94
CA THR A 213 21.07 -47.32 -5.25
C THR A 213 20.56 -46.08 -5.94
N ALA A 214 20.34 -46.15 -7.24
CA ALA A 214 19.70 -45.03 -7.97
C ALA A 214 18.31 -44.69 -7.40
N GLU A 215 17.60 -45.73 -6.92
CA GLU A 215 16.29 -45.59 -6.28
C GLU A 215 16.41 -44.85 -4.93
N ASP A 216 17.40 -45.15 -4.11
CA ASP A 216 17.62 -44.46 -2.83
C ASP A 216 17.96 -42.99 -3.03
N ILE A 217 18.79 -42.69 -4.03
CA ILE A 217 19.14 -41.32 -4.41
C ILE A 217 17.89 -40.57 -4.94
N ALA A 218 17.06 -41.20 -5.78
CA ALA A 218 15.83 -40.63 -6.30
C ALA A 218 14.81 -40.37 -5.16
N GLN A 219 14.73 -41.29 -4.20
CA GLN A 219 13.87 -41.10 -3.02
C GLN A 219 14.34 -39.92 -2.15
N ALA A 220 15.65 -39.82 -1.91
CA ALA A 220 16.23 -38.69 -1.17
C ALA A 220 16.03 -37.37 -1.91
N GLN A 221 16.17 -37.33 -3.25
CA GLN A 221 15.87 -36.18 -4.10
C GLN A 221 14.39 -35.77 -3.97
N SER A 222 13.46 -36.72 -4.05
CA SER A 222 12.05 -36.47 -3.84
C SER A 222 11.75 -35.86 -2.45
N GLY A 223 12.55 -36.22 -1.44
CA GLY A 223 12.51 -35.58 -0.13
C GLY A 223 12.86 -34.08 -0.17
N VAL A 224 13.91 -33.73 -0.91
CA VAL A 224 14.33 -32.36 -1.16
C VAL A 224 13.24 -31.57 -1.90
N ASP A 225 12.68 -32.16 -2.96
CA ASP A 225 11.62 -31.52 -3.77
C ASP A 225 10.35 -31.24 -2.92
N LYS A 226 9.98 -32.19 -2.06
CA LYS A 226 8.86 -31.98 -1.11
C LYS A 226 9.14 -30.86 -0.11
N ALA A 227 10.37 -30.82 0.41
CA ALA A 227 10.77 -29.75 1.32
C ALA A 227 10.80 -28.38 0.62
N GLN A 228 11.22 -28.32 -0.64
CA GLN A 228 11.15 -27.12 -1.48
C GLN A 228 9.71 -26.65 -1.67
N ALA A 229 8.78 -27.54 -2.01
CA ALA A 229 7.36 -27.19 -2.11
C ALA A 229 6.79 -26.67 -0.77
N GLY A 230 7.26 -27.21 0.35
CA GLY A 230 6.93 -26.70 1.69
C GLY A 230 7.42 -25.27 1.92
N ILE A 231 8.60 -24.90 1.41
CA ILE A 231 9.12 -23.53 1.46
C ILE A 231 8.23 -22.60 0.63
N GLU A 232 7.89 -22.97 -0.59
CA GLU A 232 7.02 -22.18 -1.47
C GLU A 232 5.65 -21.92 -0.85
N GLN A 233 5.10 -22.93 -0.17
CA GLN A 233 3.85 -22.78 0.58
C GLN A 233 4.00 -21.82 1.77
N ALA A 234 5.11 -21.90 2.51
CA ALA A 234 5.38 -21.01 3.64
C ALA A 234 5.64 -19.57 3.17
N GLU A 235 6.35 -19.37 2.06
CA GLU A 235 6.55 -18.06 1.44
C GLU A 235 5.22 -17.42 1.00
N ALA A 236 4.33 -18.22 0.42
CA ALA A 236 2.99 -17.75 0.07
C ALA A 236 2.19 -17.30 1.32
N ALA A 237 2.32 -18.03 2.43
CA ALA A 237 1.70 -17.66 3.70
C ALA A 237 2.26 -16.35 4.27
N VAL A 238 3.59 -16.13 4.17
CA VAL A 238 4.23 -14.85 4.55
C VAL A 238 3.66 -13.70 3.72
N LYS A 239 3.62 -13.84 2.39
CA LYS A 239 3.06 -12.81 1.49
C LYS A 239 1.60 -12.50 1.81
N GLN A 240 0.80 -13.52 2.13
CA GLN A 240 -0.60 -13.32 2.52
C GLN A 240 -0.72 -12.53 3.83
N ALA A 241 0.10 -12.85 4.82
CA ALA A 241 0.12 -12.13 6.09
C ALA A 241 0.61 -10.68 5.91
N GLU A 242 1.64 -10.44 5.10
CA GLU A 242 2.15 -9.09 4.78
C GLU A 242 1.08 -8.26 4.04
N ALA A 243 0.34 -8.86 3.11
CA ALA A 243 -0.76 -8.18 2.42
C ALA A 243 -1.88 -7.75 3.40
N ALA A 244 -2.15 -8.53 4.45
CA ALA A 244 -3.11 -8.15 5.48
C ALA A 244 -2.63 -6.94 6.30
N VAL A 245 -1.34 -6.86 6.61
CA VAL A 245 -0.74 -5.67 7.26
C VAL A 245 -0.85 -4.45 6.35
N GLN A 246 -0.49 -4.58 5.08
CA GLN A 246 -0.58 -3.49 4.11
C GLN A 246 -2.00 -2.96 3.94
N GLN A 247 -3.01 -3.83 3.95
CA GLN A 247 -4.42 -3.40 3.89
C GLN A 247 -4.81 -2.57 5.13
N LEU A 248 -4.30 -2.95 6.31
CA LEU A 248 -4.53 -2.19 7.54
C LEU A 248 -3.79 -0.85 7.50
N ASP A 249 -2.57 -0.78 6.94
CA ASP A 249 -1.83 0.47 6.77
C ASP A 249 -2.58 1.46 5.89
N VAL A 250 -3.08 1.02 4.74
CA VAL A 250 -3.93 1.86 3.85
C VAL A 250 -5.20 2.33 4.57
N THR A 251 -5.74 1.52 5.48
CA THR A 251 -6.91 1.93 6.26
C THR A 251 -6.54 2.92 7.36
N LEU A 252 -5.38 2.76 7.98
CA LEU A 252 -4.84 3.70 8.98
C LEU A 252 -4.49 5.07 8.37
N GLU A 253 -3.95 5.10 7.15
CA GLU A 253 -3.72 6.37 6.44
C GLU A 253 -5.01 7.18 6.27
N LYS A 254 -6.15 6.50 6.07
CA LYS A 254 -7.46 7.15 5.95
C LYS A 254 -8.03 7.67 7.27
N CYS A 255 -7.44 7.30 8.40
CA CYS A 255 -7.82 7.82 9.71
C CYS A 255 -7.31 9.26 9.95
N CYS A 256 -6.28 9.70 9.25
CA CYS A 256 -5.82 11.08 9.27
C CYS A 256 -6.34 11.78 8.02
N LEU A 257 -7.26 12.72 8.21
CA LEU A 257 -7.77 13.54 7.11
C LEU A 257 -6.78 14.66 6.84
N VAL A 258 -6.27 14.70 5.61
CA VAL A 258 -5.27 15.68 5.18
C VAL A 258 -5.83 16.63 4.15
N SER A 259 -5.26 17.84 4.06
CA SER A 259 -5.64 18.79 3.02
C SER A 259 -5.15 18.32 1.65
N PRO A 260 -6.01 18.28 0.61
CA PRO A 260 -5.60 17.97 -0.76
C PRO A 260 -4.93 19.16 -1.48
N VAL A 261 -5.11 20.37 -0.95
CA VAL A 261 -4.66 21.65 -1.55
C VAL A 261 -4.02 22.54 -0.50
N ASP A 262 -3.24 23.50 -0.95
CA ASP A 262 -2.80 24.62 -0.13
C ASP A 262 -3.94 25.62 -0.04
N GLY A 263 -4.23 26.18 1.14
CA GLY A 263 -5.34 27.09 1.30
C GLY A 263 -5.61 27.51 2.74
N VAL A 264 -6.82 27.99 2.97
CA VAL A 264 -7.29 28.42 4.29
C VAL A 264 -8.51 27.59 4.70
N VAL A 265 -8.54 27.13 5.94
CA VAL A 265 -9.68 26.44 6.53
C VAL A 265 -10.86 27.42 6.64
N THR A 266 -11.93 27.15 5.91
CA THR A 266 -13.10 28.05 5.89
C THR A 266 -14.16 27.62 6.89
N THR A 267 -14.39 26.31 7.01
CA THR A 267 -15.44 25.77 7.90
C THR A 267 -15.00 24.42 8.47
N ILE A 268 -15.30 24.22 9.74
CA ILE A 268 -15.10 22.94 10.44
C ILE A 268 -16.46 22.43 10.90
N ASN A 269 -16.91 21.32 10.31
CA ASN A 269 -18.25 20.74 10.55
C ASN A 269 -18.24 19.70 11.69
N VAL A 270 -17.11 19.44 12.33
CA VAL A 270 -16.95 18.38 13.32
C VAL A 270 -16.21 18.89 14.55
N LYS A 271 -16.40 18.19 15.67
CA LYS A 271 -15.73 18.48 16.96
C LYS A 271 -15.09 17.20 17.51
N ASN A 272 -14.16 17.40 18.44
CA ASN A 272 -13.57 16.28 19.17
C ASN A 272 -14.67 15.47 19.86
N GLY A 273 -14.64 14.15 19.66
CA GLY A 273 -15.62 13.22 20.21
C GLY A 273 -16.82 12.92 19.29
N ASP A 274 -17.02 13.67 18.20
CA ASP A 274 -18.11 13.43 17.25
C ASP A 274 -17.90 12.11 16.50
N LEU A 275 -19.02 11.46 16.16
CA LEU A 275 -19.02 10.28 15.32
C LEU A 275 -19.27 10.67 13.87
N VAL A 276 -18.36 10.28 12.98
CA VAL A 276 -18.47 10.54 11.54
C VAL A 276 -18.65 9.24 10.75
N SER A 277 -19.40 9.35 9.66
CA SER A 277 -19.58 8.27 8.69
C SER A 277 -18.72 8.52 7.44
N SER A 278 -18.43 7.46 6.70
CA SER A 278 -17.77 7.60 5.39
C SER A 278 -18.58 8.51 4.46
N GLY A 279 -17.90 9.46 3.80
CA GLY A 279 -18.49 10.47 2.92
C GLY A 279 -18.98 11.73 3.63
N MET A 280 -18.96 11.80 4.96
CA MET A 280 -19.40 12.99 5.71
C MET A 280 -18.34 14.10 5.58
N PRO A 281 -18.74 15.35 5.19
CA PRO A 281 -17.83 16.48 5.10
C PRO A 281 -17.40 16.91 6.52
N THR A 282 -16.10 16.98 6.73
CA THR A 282 -15.50 17.30 8.03
C THR A 282 -14.94 18.71 8.07
N VAL A 283 -14.14 19.07 7.09
CA VAL A 283 -13.48 20.37 6.97
C VAL A 283 -13.61 20.86 5.53
N VAL A 284 -13.77 22.15 5.36
CA VAL A 284 -13.74 22.83 4.06
C VAL A 284 -12.48 23.68 4.00
N VAL A 285 -11.65 23.44 3.00
CA VAL A 285 -10.46 24.23 2.71
C VAL A 285 -10.68 24.97 1.41
N THR A 286 -10.51 26.29 1.44
CA THR A 286 -10.58 27.14 0.26
C THR A 286 -9.19 27.39 -0.28
N ASP A 287 -8.99 27.06 -1.55
CA ASP A 287 -7.74 27.38 -2.26
C ASP A 287 -7.64 28.89 -2.47
N THR A 288 -6.77 29.52 -1.70
CA THR A 288 -6.50 30.96 -1.81
C THR A 288 -5.38 31.27 -2.77
N TYR A 289 -4.73 30.25 -3.32
CA TYR A 289 -3.57 30.39 -4.20
C TYR A 289 -3.95 30.45 -5.68
N ASN A 290 -5.17 29.99 -6.04
CA ASN A 290 -5.64 29.99 -7.43
C ASN A 290 -7.01 30.69 -7.56
N PRO A 291 -7.12 31.99 -7.21
CA PRO A 291 -8.36 32.73 -7.38
C PRO A 291 -8.65 32.88 -8.88
N SER A 292 -9.88 32.64 -9.28
CA SER A 292 -10.34 32.83 -10.65
C SER A 292 -11.62 33.65 -10.68
N MET A 293 -11.92 34.25 -11.82
CA MET A 293 -13.13 35.01 -12.05
C MET A 293 -13.85 34.43 -13.27
N THR A 294 -15.18 34.37 -13.21
CA THR A 294 -15.97 33.96 -14.36
C THR A 294 -16.87 35.12 -14.77
N CYS A 295 -16.58 35.70 -15.92
CA CYS A 295 -17.35 36.79 -16.51
C CYS A 295 -18.39 36.22 -17.44
N ASN A 296 -19.62 36.74 -17.37
CA ASN A 296 -20.65 36.41 -18.34
C ASN A 296 -20.63 37.43 -19.46
N ILE A 297 -20.15 37.02 -20.62
CA ILE A 297 -20.04 37.89 -21.82
C ILE A 297 -21.20 37.60 -22.75
N LYS A 298 -21.81 38.66 -23.27
CA LYS A 298 -22.86 38.52 -24.28
C LYS A 298 -22.31 37.92 -25.57
N GLU A 299 -23.10 37.12 -26.26
CA GLU A 299 -22.76 36.53 -27.55
C GLU A 299 -22.28 37.57 -28.57
N THR A 300 -22.84 38.77 -28.52
CA THR A 300 -22.47 39.89 -29.41
C THR A 300 -21.06 40.44 -29.20
N ASP A 301 -20.46 40.21 -28.04
CA ASP A 301 -19.16 40.71 -27.67
C ASP A 301 -18.11 39.60 -27.58
N LEU A 302 -18.49 38.35 -27.87
CA LEU A 302 -17.63 37.20 -27.75
C LEU A 302 -16.46 37.21 -28.73
N ASP A 303 -16.71 37.75 -29.96
CA ASP A 303 -15.66 37.88 -31.01
C ASP A 303 -14.55 38.87 -30.64
N LYS A 304 -14.73 39.68 -29.56
CA LYS A 304 -13.72 40.62 -29.06
C LYS A 304 -12.75 39.99 -28.09
N ILE A 305 -12.96 38.71 -27.71
CA ILE A 305 -12.25 38.03 -26.65
C ILE A 305 -11.53 36.81 -27.22
N ASP A 306 -10.23 36.78 -27.03
CA ASP A 306 -9.37 35.69 -27.47
C ASP A 306 -8.88 34.87 -26.25
N LEU A 307 -8.72 33.55 -26.45
CA LEU A 307 -8.08 32.67 -25.44
C LEU A 307 -6.60 33.12 -25.28
N GLY A 308 -6.18 33.33 -24.02
CA GLY A 308 -4.85 33.82 -23.68
C GLY A 308 -4.70 35.35 -23.71
N GLN A 309 -5.79 36.11 -23.98
CA GLN A 309 -5.78 37.56 -23.97
C GLN A 309 -5.45 38.10 -22.57
N GLU A 310 -4.58 39.09 -22.51
CA GLU A 310 -4.30 39.87 -21.30
C GLU A 310 -5.46 40.82 -21.01
N VAL A 311 -5.85 40.89 -19.74
CA VAL A 311 -6.93 41.76 -19.28
C VAL A 311 -6.50 42.51 -18.03
N THR A 312 -7.12 43.69 -17.82
CA THR A 312 -6.89 44.49 -16.61
C THR A 312 -8.01 44.25 -15.62
N ILE A 313 -7.65 43.87 -14.39
CA ILE A 313 -8.59 43.59 -13.32
C ILE A 313 -8.53 44.72 -12.30
N LYS A 314 -9.68 45.32 -12.02
CA LYS A 314 -9.84 46.34 -10.97
C LYS A 314 -10.71 45.78 -9.85
N ILE A 315 -10.23 45.92 -8.62
CA ILE A 315 -10.93 45.45 -7.44
C ILE A 315 -11.29 46.70 -6.61
N PRO A 316 -12.57 47.05 -6.40
CA PRO A 316 -12.98 48.29 -5.70
C PRO A 316 -12.43 48.36 -4.26
N ALA A 317 -12.12 47.23 -3.63
CA ALA A 317 -11.52 47.20 -2.30
C ALA A 317 -10.08 47.73 -2.28
N PHE A 318 -9.42 47.87 -3.45
CA PHE A 318 -8.05 48.32 -3.64
C PHE A 318 -8.02 49.40 -4.72
N GLU A 319 -8.59 50.58 -4.41
CA GLU A 319 -9.00 51.65 -5.35
C GLU A 319 -7.88 52.16 -6.29
N ASP A 320 -6.62 52.06 -5.92
CA ASP A 320 -5.50 52.58 -6.69
C ASP A 320 -4.64 51.51 -7.41
N GLN A 321 -5.14 50.24 -7.46
CA GLN A 321 -4.34 49.14 -8.00
C GLN A 321 -5.05 48.45 -9.16
N GLU A 322 -4.32 48.32 -10.26
CA GLU A 322 -4.73 47.53 -11.42
C GLU A 322 -3.91 46.23 -11.44
N PHE A 323 -4.60 45.12 -11.61
CA PHE A 323 -4.01 43.80 -11.64
C PHE A 323 -4.08 43.24 -13.07
N LYS A 324 -3.06 42.49 -13.44
CA LYS A 324 -3.04 41.78 -14.71
C LYS A 324 -3.69 40.41 -14.56
N GLY A 325 -4.51 40.06 -15.54
CA GLY A 325 -5.10 38.75 -15.67
C GLY A 325 -5.02 38.23 -17.09
N ARG A 326 -5.33 36.96 -17.24
CA ARG A 326 -5.34 36.28 -18.53
C ARG A 326 -6.60 35.46 -18.70
N VAL A 327 -7.17 35.48 -19.89
CA VAL A 327 -8.28 34.60 -20.27
C VAL A 327 -7.77 33.18 -20.42
N THR A 328 -8.21 32.27 -19.52
CA THR A 328 -7.76 30.87 -19.50
C THR A 328 -8.77 29.91 -20.13
N ASN A 329 -10.05 30.27 -20.15
CA ASN A 329 -11.09 29.43 -20.75
C ASN A 329 -12.27 30.27 -21.23
N ILE A 330 -12.85 29.89 -22.36
CA ILE A 330 -14.12 30.39 -22.88
C ILE A 330 -15.08 29.21 -22.98
N ASN A 331 -16.16 29.22 -22.20
CA ASN A 331 -17.13 28.13 -22.21
C ASN A 331 -17.78 28.02 -23.60
N LYS A 332 -17.81 26.79 -24.12
CA LYS A 332 -18.46 26.51 -25.41
C LYS A 332 -19.97 26.44 -25.33
N ASN A 333 -20.52 26.26 -24.13
CA ASN A 333 -21.94 26.22 -23.90
C ASN A 333 -22.40 27.55 -23.30
N ALA A 334 -23.47 28.11 -23.83
CA ALA A 334 -24.09 29.30 -23.27
C ALA A 334 -24.67 28.99 -21.90
N ASP A 335 -24.39 29.84 -20.91
CA ASP A 335 -25.11 29.84 -19.65
C ASP A 335 -26.42 30.59 -19.84
N PHE A 336 -27.57 29.92 -19.61
CA PHE A 336 -28.84 30.59 -19.56
C PHE A 336 -28.84 31.56 -18.39
N ALA A 337 -28.93 32.86 -18.71
CA ALA A 337 -29.13 33.88 -17.69
C ALA A 337 -30.48 33.59 -16.97
N THR A 338 -30.44 33.04 -15.79
CA THR A 338 -31.59 32.70 -14.94
C THR A 338 -32.28 33.92 -14.34
N LYS A 339 -31.94 35.10 -14.77
CA LYS A 339 -32.71 36.35 -14.46
C LYS A 339 -33.44 36.78 -15.71
N LYS A 340 -34.73 36.38 -15.79
CA LYS A 340 -35.68 37.05 -16.64
C LYS A 340 -35.62 38.54 -16.36
N ALA A 341 -34.99 39.30 -17.24
CA ALA A 341 -35.29 40.71 -17.36
C ALA A 341 -36.68 40.78 -17.99
N THR A 342 -37.69 40.97 -17.16
CA THR A 342 -39.03 41.32 -17.63
C THR A 342 -38.97 42.76 -18.18
N ASN A 343 -38.55 42.88 -19.44
CA ASN A 343 -38.83 44.08 -20.23
C ASN A 343 -39.80 43.67 -21.33
N ASP A 344 -40.95 44.28 -21.31
CA ASP A 344 -42.08 44.11 -22.22
C ASP A 344 -41.81 44.59 -23.66
N ASN A 345 -40.59 44.75 -24.08
CA ASN A 345 -40.19 45.15 -25.44
C ASN A 345 -39.40 44.05 -26.13
N GLY A 346 -40.04 42.99 -26.58
CA GLY A 346 -39.72 42.11 -27.71
C GLY A 346 -38.28 41.85 -28.15
N ASP A 347 -37.29 42.11 -27.31
CA ASP A 347 -35.88 41.78 -27.59
C ASP A 347 -35.62 40.30 -27.32
N PHE A 348 -34.98 39.64 -28.29
CA PHE A 348 -34.56 38.27 -28.20
C PHE A 348 -33.61 38.08 -26.98
N ASP A 349 -33.80 37.00 -26.24
CA ASP A 349 -32.88 36.62 -25.16
C ASP A 349 -31.47 36.43 -25.71
N ILE A 350 -30.56 37.37 -25.46
CA ILE A 350 -29.17 37.27 -25.85
C ILE A 350 -28.48 36.30 -24.89
N LEU A 351 -27.93 35.23 -25.42
CA LEU A 351 -27.19 34.26 -24.65
C LEU A 351 -25.88 34.87 -24.12
N SER A 352 -25.46 34.40 -22.94
CA SER A 352 -24.16 34.76 -22.37
C SER A 352 -23.23 33.52 -22.27
N TYR A 353 -21.96 33.76 -22.43
CA TYR A 353 -20.93 32.75 -22.33
C TYR A 353 -20.01 33.04 -21.17
N GLY A 354 -19.71 32.04 -20.37
CA GLY A 354 -18.76 32.16 -19.24
C GLY A 354 -17.32 32.21 -19.75
N VAL A 355 -16.63 33.30 -19.46
CA VAL A 355 -15.21 33.48 -19.71
C VAL A 355 -14.45 33.43 -18.41
N LYS A 356 -13.53 32.45 -18.26
CA LYS A 356 -12.69 32.30 -17.07
C LYS A 356 -11.43 33.15 -17.23
N VAL A 357 -11.17 33.98 -16.23
CA VAL A 357 -9.99 34.84 -16.12
C VAL A 357 -9.24 34.47 -14.84
N GLU A 358 -7.94 34.34 -14.94
CA GLU A 358 -7.04 34.07 -13.81
C GLU A 358 -6.01 35.21 -13.68
N PHE A 359 -5.54 35.47 -12.46
CA PHE A 359 -4.49 36.46 -12.24
C PHE A 359 -3.16 35.96 -12.80
N GLU A 360 -2.36 36.84 -13.41
CA GLU A 360 -1.07 36.46 -14.00
C GLU A 360 0.05 36.36 -12.97
N ASP A 361 0.07 37.29 -11.97
CA ASP A 361 1.13 37.37 -10.96
C ASP A 361 0.54 37.32 -9.52
N LEU A 362 0.18 36.12 -9.08
CA LEU A 362 -0.32 35.90 -7.71
C LEU A 362 0.72 36.12 -6.62
N GLU A 363 2.01 35.93 -6.93
CA GLU A 363 3.09 36.17 -5.96
C GLU A 363 3.28 37.68 -5.69
N GLU A 364 3.09 38.52 -6.69
CA GLU A 364 3.16 39.97 -6.55
C GLU A 364 2.03 40.48 -5.62
N LEU A 365 0.82 39.92 -5.78
CA LEU A 365 -0.34 40.19 -4.92
C LEU A 365 -0.06 39.87 -3.45
N LYS A 366 0.59 38.75 -3.17
CA LYS A 366 0.97 38.35 -1.80
C LYS A 366 2.04 39.27 -1.24
N ASN A 367 3.03 39.63 -2.02
CA ASN A 367 4.11 40.53 -1.61
C ASN A 367 3.59 41.93 -1.27
N MET A 368 2.52 42.37 -1.92
CA MET A 368 1.82 43.62 -1.63
C MET A 368 0.91 43.52 -0.38
N GLY A 369 0.80 42.34 0.25
CA GLY A 369 -0.06 42.13 1.42
C GLY A 369 -1.54 42.13 1.11
N ILE A 370 -1.92 41.90 -0.14
CA ILE A 370 -3.31 41.90 -0.60
C ILE A 370 -3.95 40.54 -0.31
N ASN A 371 -4.87 40.52 0.64
CA ASN A 371 -5.66 39.33 0.97
C ASN A 371 -6.94 39.32 0.11
N LEU A 372 -6.92 38.60 -0.99
CA LEU A 372 -8.13 38.34 -1.77
C LEU A 372 -9.09 37.45 -0.96
N ARG A 373 -10.39 37.73 -1.09
CA ARG A 373 -11.45 36.92 -0.48
C ARG A 373 -12.42 36.44 -1.54
N ALA A 374 -12.99 35.27 -1.33
CA ALA A 374 -14.06 34.78 -2.19
C ALA A 374 -15.23 35.78 -2.25
N ASN A 375 -15.86 35.86 -3.40
CA ASN A 375 -17.00 36.77 -3.71
C ASN A 375 -16.67 38.28 -3.69
N MET A 376 -15.38 38.68 -3.63
CA MET A 376 -15.05 40.11 -3.88
C MET A 376 -15.42 40.49 -5.29
N THR A 377 -16.05 41.64 -5.44
CA THR A 377 -16.41 42.21 -6.75
C THR A 377 -15.18 42.65 -7.50
N THR A 378 -15.13 42.35 -8.79
CA THR A 378 -14.07 42.76 -9.71
C THR A 378 -14.65 43.34 -11.00
N PHE A 379 -13.96 44.30 -11.58
CA PHE A 379 -14.24 44.80 -12.92
C PHE A 379 -13.08 44.38 -13.84
N ILE A 380 -13.42 43.71 -14.90
CA ILE A 380 -12.42 43.16 -15.85
C ILE A 380 -12.58 43.94 -17.15
N ASP A 381 -11.50 44.61 -17.55
CA ASP A 381 -11.36 45.38 -18.80
C ASP A 381 -10.61 44.53 -19.82
N PHE A 382 -11.31 44.18 -20.89
CA PHE A 382 -10.76 43.35 -21.97
C PHE A 382 -10.00 44.19 -23.03
N GLY A 383 -9.94 45.52 -22.91
CA GLY A 383 -9.05 46.38 -23.69
C GLY A 383 -9.38 46.55 -25.16
N LYS A 384 -10.60 46.18 -25.61
CA LYS A 384 -11.05 46.38 -27.01
C LYS A 384 -12.50 46.81 -27.07
#